data_1aa8af9087e405d3c5ee510c819dc57f
#
_entry.id   1aa8af9087e405d3c5ee510c819dc57f
#
_cell.length_a   1.000
_cell.length_b   1.000
_cell.length_c   1.000
_cell.angle_alpha   90.00
_cell.angle_beta   90.00
_cell.angle_gamma   90.00
#
_symmetry.space_group_name_H-M   'P 1'
#
loop_
_entity.id
_entity.type
_entity.pdbx_description
1 polymer ?
#
loop_
_entity_poly.entity_id
_entity_poly.type
_entity_poly.pdbx_seq_one_letter_code
_entity_poly.pdbx_strand_id
1 'polypeptide(L)'
;MTFIKIAAASELPASGEAREFEVAGKAICIANINGSICAMDNVCLHEGGPLGQGYVDGSKIVCPWHGWEYDAQTGELFDSPKSKLDVYPIKVENGDVLLDI
;
A
#
# COMPACT_ATOMS: atom_id res chain seq x y z
N MET A 1 1.67 8.84 17.87
CA MET A 1 1.26 7.83 16.89
C MET A 1 -0.15 7.37 17.21
N THR A 2 -1.03 7.45 16.24
CA THR A 2 -2.43 7.12 16.45
C THR A 2 -2.88 6.10 15.41
N PHE A 3 -3.15 4.89 15.88
CA PHE A 3 -3.73 3.85 15.03
C PHE A 3 -5.24 4.02 15.02
N ILE A 4 -5.82 4.10 13.81
CA ILE A 4 -7.26 4.17 13.64
C ILE A 4 -7.74 2.96 12.87
N LYS A 5 -8.93 2.47 13.19
CA LYS A 5 -9.54 1.36 12.45
C LYS A 5 -9.98 1.87 11.08
N ILE A 6 -9.53 1.19 10.03
CA ILE A 6 -9.86 1.57 8.65
C ILE A 6 -10.73 0.52 7.95
N ALA A 7 -10.69 -0.72 8.39
CA ALA A 7 -11.40 -1.81 7.72
C ALA A 7 -11.44 -3.04 8.63
N ALA A 8 -12.23 -4.05 8.24
CA ALA A 8 -12.16 -5.37 8.85
C ALA A 8 -11.08 -6.18 8.16
N ALA A 9 -10.48 -7.13 8.87
CA ALA A 9 -9.42 -7.97 8.30
C ALA A 9 -9.89 -8.73 7.06
N SER A 10 -11.18 -9.04 6.97
CA SER A 10 -11.76 -9.72 5.81
C SER A 10 -11.74 -8.88 4.54
N GLU A 11 -11.50 -7.57 4.65
CA GLU A 11 -11.44 -6.67 3.50
C GLU A 11 -10.04 -6.51 2.94
N LEU A 12 -9.03 -7.12 3.59
CA LEU A 12 -7.64 -7.05 3.11
C LEU A 12 -7.48 -7.80 1.78
N PRO A 13 -6.55 -7.36 0.92
CA PRO A 13 -6.27 -8.08 -0.32
C PRO A 13 -5.69 -9.46 -0.05
N ALA A 14 -5.90 -10.39 -0.97
CA ALA A 14 -5.28 -11.70 -0.91
C ALA A 14 -3.77 -11.58 -1.15
N SER A 15 -3.03 -12.64 -0.77
CA SER A 15 -1.59 -12.68 -0.99
C SER A 15 -1.27 -12.44 -2.48
N GLY A 16 -0.35 -11.52 -2.74
CA GLY A 16 0.04 -11.15 -4.10
C GLY A 16 -0.84 -10.08 -4.73
N GLU A 17 -1.78 -9.52 -3.97
CA GLU A 17 -2.71 -8.50 -4.47
C GLU A 17 -2.59 -7.20 -3.68
N ALA A 18 -3.10 -6.13 -4.28
CA ALA A 18 -3.20 -4.83 -3.64
C ALA A 18 -4.63 -4.31 -3.72
N ARG A 19 -4.98 -3.38 -2.84
CA ARG A 19 -6.32 -2.82 -2.78
C ARG A 19 -6.27 -1.36 -2.33
N GLU A 20 -7.19 -0.56 -2.86
CA GLU A 20 -7.31 0.83 -2.48
C GLU A 20 -8.23 1.00 -1.28
N PHE A 21 -7.85 1.89 -0.37
CA PHE A 21 -8.69 2.28 0.76
C PHE A 21 -8.68 3.81 0.86
N GLU A 22 -9.78 4.38 1.28
CA GLU A 22 -9.83 5.81 1.57
C GLU A 22 -9.86 6.01 3.08
N VAL A 23 -8.88 6.77 3.58
CA VAL A 23 -8.71 7.00 5.01
C VAL A 23 -8.55 8.49 5.24
N ALA A 24 -9.50 9.10 5.96
CA ALA A 24 -9.44 10.53 6.29
C ALA A 24 -9.25 11.41 5.04
N GLY A 25 -9.93 11.05 3.94
CA GLY A 25 -9.84 11.81 2.69
C GLY A 25 -8.62 11.52 1.86
N LYS A 26 -7.79 10.54 2.26
CA LYS A 26 -6.56 10.20 1.56
C LYS A 26 -6.65 8.80 1.00
N ALA A 27 -6.21 8.60 -0.24
CA ALA A 27 -6.20 7.29 -0.87
C ALA A 27 -4.94 6.52 -0.42
N ILE A 28 -5.15 5.32 0.10
CA ILE A 28 -4.09 4.46 0.64
C ILE A 28 -4.09 3.15 -0.13
N CYS A 29 -2.90 2.70 -0.54
CA CYS A 29 -2.69 1.39 -1.14
C CYS A 29 -2.28 0.41 -0.06
N ILE A 30 -2.99 -0.70 0.06
CA ILE A 30 -2.60 -1.79 0.95
C ILE A 30 -2.25 -2.98 0.09
N ALA A 31 -1.02 -3.48 0.24
CA ALA A 31 -0.50 -4.61 -0.51
C ALA A 31 -0.24 -5.79 0.42
N ASN A 32 -0.52 -6.98 -0.08
CA ASN A 32 -0.25 -8.22 0.67
C ASN A 32 0.92 -8.94 0.02
N ILE A 33 2.07 -8.91 0.70
CA ILE A 33 3.31 -9.53 0.24
C ILE A 33 3.49 -10.84 1.00
N ASN A 34 2.99 -11.93 0.45
CA ASN A 34 3.08 -13.26 1.06
C ASN A 34 2.55 -13.30 2.50
N GLY A 35 1.44 -12.61 2.74
CA GLY A 35 0.83 -12.53 4.08
C GLY A 35 1.29 -11.34 4.90
N SER A 36 2.31 -10.64 4.46
CA SER A 36 2.79 -9.43 5.13
C SER A 36 2.10 -8.21 4.53
N ILE A 37 1.38 -7.47 5.36
CA ILE A 37 0.57 -6.34 4.90
C ILE A 37 1.38 -5.05 4.97
N CYS A 38 1.39 -4.30 3.86
CA CYS A 38 2.08 -3.02 3.76
C CYS A 38 1.10 -1.94 3.34
N ALA A 39 1.24 -0.75 3.89
CA ALA A 39 0.38 0.39 3.56
C ALA A 39 1.22 1.57 3.08
N MET A 40 0.79 2.21 2.00
CA MET A 40 1.50 3.34 1.41
C MET A 40 0.53 4.25 0.68
N ASP A 41 1.00 5.42 0.28
CA ASP A 41 0.21 6.32 -0.55
C ASP A 41 -0.21 5.60 -1.83
N ASN A 42 -1.45 5.82 -2.25
CA ASN A 42 -2.02 5.20 -3.43
C ASN A 42 -1.64 5.91 -4.74
N VAL A 43 -0.99 7.06 -4.63
CA VAL A 43 -0.71 7.93 -5.78
C VAL A 43 0.71 7.70 -6.28
N CYS A 44 0.84 7.13 -7.48
CA CYS A 44 2.14 6.92 -8.11
C CYS A 44 2.83 8.26 -8.35
N LEU A 45 4.13 8.34 -8.05
CA LEU A 45 4.91 9.56 -8.20
C LEU A 45 5.05 10.01 -9.66
N HIS A 46 4.86 9.11 -10.61
CA HIS A 46 5.00 9.41 -12.03
C HIS A 46 3.87 10.33 -12.52
N GLU A 47 2.64 9.81 -12.59
CA GLU A 47 1.50 10.58 -13.09
C GLU A 47 0.26 10.44 -12.22
N GLY A 48 0.44 10.04 -10.97
CA GLY A 48 -0.69 9.90 -10.06
C GLY A 48 -1.51 8.64 -10.25
N GLY A 49 -0.97 7.63 -10.92
CA GLY A 49 -1.69 6.37 -11.14
C GLY A 49 -2.07 5.69 -9.84
N PRO A 50 -3.22 4.98 -9.81
CA PRO A 50 -3.74 4.36 -8.59
C PRO A 50 -3.03 3.04 -8.28
N LEU A 51 -2.06 3.08 -7.38
CA LEU A 51 -1.24 1.90 -7.04
C LEU A 51 -2.07 0.70 -6.57
N GLY A 52 -3.16 0.94 -5.86
CA GLY A 52 -4.01 -0.14 -5.38
C GLY A 52 -4.75 -0.90 -6.48
N GLN A 53 -4.76 -0.36 -7.70
CA GLN A 53 -5.31 -1.05 -8.87
C GLN A 53 -4.21 -1.77 -9.66
N GLY A 54 -2.96 -1.66 -9.22
CA GLY A 54 -1.86 -2.38 -9.81
C GLY A 54 -1.75 -3.80 -9.28
N TYR A 55 -0.54 -4.33 -9.25
CA TYR A 55 -0.33 -5.69 -8.78
C TYR A 55 0.98 -5.82 -8.02
N VAL A 56 1.12 -6.92 -7.31
CA VAL A 56 2.32 -7.25 -6.54
C VAL A 56 3.21 -8.17 -7.38
N ASP A 57 4.51 -7.84 -7.42
CA ASP A 57 5.52 -8.67 -8.07
C ASP A 57 6.65 -8.88 -7.07
N GLY A 58 6.69 -10.05 -6.43
CA GLY A 58 7.63 -10.33 -5.36
C GLY A 58 7.37 -9.42 -4.17
N SER A 59 8.32 -8.56 -3.83
CA SER A 59 8.19 -7.58 -2.75
C SER A 59 7.82 -6.18 -3.25
N LYS A 60 7.46 -6.06 -4.54
CA LYS A 60 7.18 -4.78 -5.18
C LYS A 60 5.70 -4.60 -5.44
N ILE A 61 5.25 -3.34 -5.39
CA ILE A 61 3.95 -2.94 -5.92
C ILE A 61 4.19 -2.23 -7.25
N VAL A 62 3.45 -2.64 -8.29
CA VAL A 62 3.63 -2.14 -9.65
C VAL A 62 2.46 -1.24 -10.02
N CYS A 63 2.76 -0.01 -10.43
CA CYS A 63 1.74 0.94 -10.87
C CYS A 63 1.07 0.44 -12.16
N PRO A 64 -0.28 0.48 -12.25
CA PRO A 64 -0.98 0.03 -13.45
C PRO A 64 -0.75 0.96 -14.65
N TRP A 65 -0.27 2.19 -14.40
CA TRP A 65 0.09 3.14 -15.43
C TRP A 65 1.61 3.10 -15.63
N HIS A 66 2.10 2.73 -16.75
CA HIS A 66 3.53 2.73 -17.14
C HIS A 66 4.44 1.76 -16.38
N GLY A 67 3.92 1.01 -15.41
CA GLY A 67 4.70 -0.06 -14.78
C GLY A 67 5.80 0.35 -13.81
N TRP A 68 5.73 1.55 -13.21
CA TRP A 68 6.70 1.95 -12.19
C TRP A 68 6.60 1.02 -10.99
N GLU A 69 7.75 0.60 -10.46
CA GLU A 69 7.85 -0.39 -9.38
C GLU A 69 8.36 0.25 -8.10
N TYR A 70 7.68 -0.04 -7.01
CA TYR A 70 8.04 0.46 -5.68
C TYR A 70 8.23 -0.70 -4.71
N ASP A 71 9.19 -0.55 -3.79
CA ASP A 71 9.32 -1.48 -2.69
C ASP A 71 8.11 -1.30 -1.77
N ALA A 72 7.35 -2.37 -1.52
CA ALA A 72 6.12 -2.27 -0.75
C ALA A 72 6.36 -1.96 0.73
N GLN A 73 7.53 -2.27 1.26
CA GLN A 73 7.86 -2.03 2.67
C GLN A 73 8.38 -0.62 2.90
N THR A 74 9.21 -0.12 1.99
CA THR A 74 9.88 1.18 2.19
C THR A 74 9.26 2.31 1.38
N GLY A 75 8.52 1.98 0.32
CA GLY A 75 7.95 2.97 -0.61
C GLY A 75 8.95 3.48 -1.64
N GLU A 76 10.18 2.99 -1.62
CA GLU A 76 11.22 3.48 -2.53
C GLU A 76 10.96 3.05 -3.97
N LEU A 77 11.14 3.99 -4.90
CA LEU A 77 11.06 3.70 -6.32
C LEU A 77 12.29 2.90 -6.72
N PHE A 78 12.11 1.79 -7.41
CA PHE A 78 13.19 0.84 -7.70
C PHE A 78 14.35 1.46 -8.48
N ASP A 79 14.05 2.27 -9.49
CA ASP A 79 15.07 2.89 -10.33
C ASP A 79 15.63 4.19 -9.76
N SER A 80 15.03 4.73 -8.72
CA SER A 80 15.43 5.99 -8.10
C SER A 80 15.09 5.96 -6.61
N PRO A 81 15.91 5.28 -5.79
CA PRO A 81 15.58 5.11 -4.36
C PRO A 81 15.45 6.40 -3.56
N LYS A 82 15.90 7.53 -4.11
CA LYS A 82 15.71 8.84 -3.46
C LYS A 82 14.28 9.33 -3.56
N SER A 83 13.53 8.82 -4.54
CA SER A 83 12.10 9.11 -4.69
C SER A 83 11.35 8.00 -4.01
N LYS A 84 10.45 8.35 -3.08
CA LYS A 84 9.70 7.32 -2.38
C LYS A 84 8.32 7.81 -2.00
N LEU A 85 7.41 6.86 -1.87
CA LEU A 85 6.07 7.09 -1.35
C LEU A 85 6.12 7.13 0.16
N ASP A 86 5.18 7.85 0.78
CA ASP A 86 4.99 7.73 2.21
C ASP A 86 4.43 6.35 2.52
N VAL A 87 4.98 5.72 3.54
CA VAL A 87 4.48 4.44 4.05
C VAL A 87 3.94 4.64 5.45
N TYR A 88 2.99 3.80 5.84
CA TYR A 88 2.27 3.95 7.10
C TYR A 88 2.33 2.65 7.89
N PRO A 89 2.59 2.72 9.22
CA PRO A 89 2.48 1.54 10.05
C PRO A 89 1.06 0.98 10.01
N ILE A 90 0.97 -0.33 9.84
CA ILE A 90 -0.31 -1.03 9.75
C ILE A 90 -0.26 -2.29 10.60
N LYS A 91 -1.36 -2.62 11.26
CA LYS A 91 -1.45 -3.85 12.05
C LYS A 91 -2.87 -4.39 12.03
N VAL A 92 -3.01 -5.65 12.35
CA VAL A 92 -4.31 -6.31 12.48
C VAL A 92 -4.45 -6.79 13.92
N GLU A 93 -5.51 -6.36 14.59
CA GLU A 93 -5.81 -6.77 15.96
C GLU A 93 -7.29 -7.11 16.08
N ASN A 94 -7.59 -8.28 16.64
CA ASN A 94 -8.97 -8.71 16.90
C ASN A 94 -9.88 -8.60 15.67
N GLY A 95 -9.34 -8.89 14.49
CA GLY A 95 -10.10 -8.82 13.25
C GLY A 95 -10.24 -7.42 12.66
N ASP A 96 -9.62 -6.42 13.26
CA ASP A 96 -9.64 -5.04 12.79
C ASP A 96 -8.30 -4.64 12.18
N VAL A 97 -8.36 -3.91 11.07
CA VAL A 97 -7.16 -3.33 10.44
C VAL A 97 -6.96 -1.92 10.97
N LEU A 98 -5.81 -1.67 11.56
CA LEU A 98 -5.47 -0.38 12.17
C LEU A 98 -4.31 0.26 11.41
N LEU A 99 -4.44 1.54 11.11
CA LEU A 99 -3.45 2.30 10.36
C LEU A 99 -3.05 3.53 11.16
N ASP A 100 -1.74 3.77 11.24
CA ASP A 100 -1.19 4.98 11.87
C ASP A 100 -1.02 6.05 10.80
N ILE A 101 -1.94 6.99 10.81
CA ILE A 101 -1.97 8.04 9.79
C ILE A 101 -2.31 9.39 10.40
#